data_955bd9a2e4e8eba60b82fb3ad7fd4ca9
#
_entry.id   955bd9a2e4e8eba60b82fb3ad7fd4ca9
#
_cell.length_a   1.000
_cell.length_b   1.000
_cell.length_c   1.000
_cell.angle_alpha   90.00
_cell.angle_beta   90.00
_cell.angle_gamma   90.00
#
_symmetry.space_group_name_H-M   'P 1'
#
loop_
_entity.id
_entity.type
_entity.pdbx_description
1 polymer ?
#
loop_
_entity_poly.entity_id
_entity_poly.type
_entity_poly.pdbx_seq_one_letter_code
_entity_poly.pdbx_strand_id
1 'polypeptide(L)'
;RALELHLEKNKNQTICCFHMKNLEFLSRHYGMMMRIYFKRSVTHALRPLLQPTELLFQLPGSELLLVLEGSQAADRLQHMLDYLNSQRFHWQNTALDVEFGASWGDVNGAGETLHPMLGQLSWLSEQACTTPQALALTHSLDVVSDQMTERVILLNKVKRALDECTLQLYAQPILDAQGEG
;
A
#
# COMPACT_ATOMS: atom_id res chain seq x y z
N ARG A 1 10.10 -3.05 16.45
CA ARG A 1 10.79 -2.56 17.67
C ARG A 1 11.25 -1.10 17.57
N ALA A 2 11.94 -0.65 16.48
CA ALA A 2 12.34 0.75 16.34
C ALA A 2 11.15 1.71 16.21
N LEU A 3 10.15 1.34 15.41
CA LEU A 3 8.88 2.08 15.24
C LEU A 3 8.11 2.15 16.56
N GLU A 4 7.94 1.04 17.26
CA GLU A 4 7.25 0.98 18.56
C GLU A 4 7.90 1.90 19.59
N LEU A 5 9.22 1.82 19.74
CA LEU A 5 9.98 2.68 20.65
C LEU A 5 9.86 4.17 20.29
N HIS A 6 9.73 4.50 19.02
CA HIS A 6 9.54 5.88 18.59
C HIS A 6 8.13 6.38 18.93
N LEU A 7 7.10 5.58 18.68
CA LEU A 7 5.71 5.91 18.97
C LEU A 7 5.40 5.96 20.47
N GLU A 8 6.10 5.19 21.31
CA GLU A 8 5.99 5.28 22.77
C GLU A 8 6.47 6.63 23.31
N LYS A 9 7.47 7.22 22.67
CA LYS A 9 8.06 8.50 23.10
C LYS A 9 7.31 9.72 22.55
N ASN A 10 6.66 9.57 21.42
CA ASN A 10 6.04 10.67 20.70
C ASN A 10 4.54 10.38 20.52
N LYS A 11 3.70 11.29 20.97
CA LYS A 11 2.24 11.22 20.84
C LYS A 11 1.78 12.01 19.61
N ASN A 12 0.60 11.69 19.11
CA ASN A 12 -0.04 12.39 17.99
C ASN A 12 0.80 12.33 16.71
N GLN A 13 1.17 11.14 16.30
CA GLN A 13 1.87 10.90 15.05
C GLN A 13 0.96 10.27 14.01
N THR A 14 1.25 10.52 12.75
CA THR A 14 0.57 9.91 11.62
C THR A 14 1.50 8.90 10.97
N ILE A 15 1.05 7.66 10.85
CA ILE A 15 1.73 6.62 10.09
C ILE A 15 1.20 6.62 8.66
N CYS A 16 2.12 6.66 7.70
CA CYS A 16 1.82 6.60 6.29
C CYS A 16 2.48 5.39 5.66
N CYS A 17 1.77 4.69 4.79
CA CYS A 17 2.31 3.59 4.01
C CYS A 17 2.27 3.96 2.52
N PHE A 18 3.41 3.85 1.84
CA PHE A 18 3.50 3.93 0.39
C PHE A 18 3.66 2.54 -0.19
N HIS A 19 2.84 2.19 -1.15
CA HIS A 19 2.98 0.99 -1.95
C HIS A 19 3.55 1.31 -3.33
N MET A 20 4.51 0.51 -3.79
CA MET A 20 5.15 0.62 -5.11
C MET A 20 4.61 -0.49 -6.01
N LYS A 21 3.60 -0.15 -6.80
CA LYS A 21 2.98 -1.09 -7.75
C LYS A 21 4.01 -1.58 -8.77
N ASN A 22 3.90 -2.82 -9.18
CA ASN A 22 4.79 -3.48 -10.13
C ASN A 22 6.25 -3.71 -9.65
N LEU A 23 6.66 -3.22 -8.48
CA LEU A 23 8.04 -3.41 -8.02
C LEU A 23 8.41 -4.90 -7.88
N GLU A 24 7.48 -5.72 -7.46
CA GLU A 24 7.70 -7.17 -7.32
C GLU A 24 7.90 -7.84 -8.67
N PHE A 25 7.06 -7.49 -9.65
CA PHE A 25 7.20 -7.96 -11.03
C PHE A 25 8.55 -7.53 -11.64
N LEU A 26 8.90 -6.26 -11.51
CA LEU A 26 10.18 -5.72 -11.99
C LEU A 26 11.37 -6.38 -11.28
N SER A 27 11.24 -6.66 -9.98
CA SER A 27 12.27 -7.34 -9.20
C SER A 27 12.49 -8.79 -9.67
N ARG A 28 11.45 -9.50 -10.08
CA ARG A 28 11.57 -10.84 -10.67
C ARG A 28 12.25 -10.82 -12.03
N HIS A 29 12.03 -9.76 -12.79
CA HIS A 29 12.62 -9.60 -14.13
C HIS A 29 14.06 -9.10 -14.09
N TYR A 30 14.35 -8.05 -13.33
CA TYR A 30 15.66 -7.39 -13.28
C TYR A 30 16.54 -7.81 -12.10
N GLY A 31 16.00 -8.60 -11.17
CA GLY A 31 16.72 -9.12 -10.03
C GLY A 31 16.70 -8.23 -8.77
N MET A 32 17.22 -8.78 -7.68
CA MET A 32 17.20 -8.16 -6.34
C MET A 32 17.96 -6.82 -6.29
N MET A 33 19.04 -6.68 -7.07
CA MET A 33 19.85 -5.45 -7.06
C MET A 33 19.05 -4.25 -7.59
N MET A 34 18.22 -4.45 -8.61
CA MET A 34 17.30 -3.42 -9.10
C MET A 34 16.33 -2.97 -7.99
N ARG A 35 15.74 -3.92 -7.26
CA ARG A 35 14.82 -3.64 -6.15
C ARG A 35 15.49 -2.79 -5.07
N ILE A 36 16.69 -3.16 -4.65
CA ILE A 36 17.45 -2.43 -3.64
C ILE A 36 17.76 -1.00 -4.12
N TYR A 37 18.23 -0.89 -5.36
CA TYR A 37 18.52 0.41 -5.98
C TYR A 37 17.28 1.28 -6.06
N PHE A 38 16.16 0.73 -6.56
CA PHE A 38 14.91 1.46 -6.70
C PHE A 38 14.41 2.00 -5.35
N LYS A 39 14.34 1.16 -4.32
CA LYS A 39 13.95 1.57 -2.97
C LYS A 39 14.86 2.66 -2.40
N ARG A 40 16.15 2.58 -2.65
CA ARG A 40 17.10 3.64 -2.26
C ARG A 40 16.83 4.94 -2.98
N SER A 41 16.53 4.89 -4.29
CA SER A 41 16.21 6.07 -5.09
C SER A 41 14.94 6.75 -4.60
N VAL A 42 13.89 5.99 -4.31
CA VAL A 42 12.64 6.51 -3.73
C VAL A 42 12.89 7.11 -2.34
N THR A 43 13.65 6.42 -1.48
CA THR A 43 14.02 6.95 -0.16
C THR A 43 14.81 8.25 -0.27
N HIS A 44 15.72 8.34 -1.22
CA HIS A 44 16.51 9.54 -1.47
C HIS A 44 15.64 10.70 -1.98
N ALA A 45 14.68 10.42 -2.84
CA ALA A 45 13.73 11.42 -3.34
C ALA A 45 12.80 11.97 -2.23
N LEU A 46 12.36 11.11 -1.30
CA LEU A 46 11.50 11.54 -0.19
C LEU A 46 12.24 12.28 0.94
N ARG A 47 13.51 11.98 1.15
CA ARG A 47 14.26 12.50 2.30
C ARG A 47 14.26 14.02 2.45
N PRO A 48 14.39 14.83 1.38
CA PRO A 48 14.32 16.29 1.47
C PRO A 48 12.95 16.83 1.86
N LEU A 49 11.89 16.02 1.74
CA LEU A 49 10.51 16.39 2.06
C LEU A 49 10.14 16.08 3.52
N LEU A 50 11.02 15.37 4.24
CA LEU A 50 10.82 14.98 5.64
C LEU A 50 11.45 16.00 6.58
N GLN A 51 10.81 16.21 7.74
CA GLN A 51 11.37 16.97 8.84
C GLN A 51 12.41 16.14 9.62
N PRO A 52 13.32 16.76 10.40
CA PRO A 52 14.37 16.04 11.10
C PRO A 52 13.89 15.00 12.12
N THR A 53 12.68 15.17 12.66
CA THR A 53 12.05 14.27 13.63
C THR A 53 11.25 13.14 12.98
N GLU A 54 10.97 13.25 11.69
CA GLU A 54 10.17 12.28 10.94
C GLU A 54 11.02 11.10 10.49
N LEU A 55 10.42 9.94 10.46
CA LEU A 55 11.12 8.68 10.17
C LEU A 55 10.61 8.05 8.89
N LEU A 56 11.53 7.40 8.18
CA LEU A 56 11.24 6.60 7.01
C LEU A 56 11.84 5.20 7.19
N PHE A 57 11.01 4.18 7.05
CA PHE A 57 11.37 2.78 7.13
C PHE A 57 11.15 2.09 5.78
N GLN A 58 12.10 1.27 5.39
CA GLN A 58 11.93 0.36 4.25
C GLN A 58 11.40 -0.98 4.76
N LEU A 59 10.23 -1.39 4.32
CA LEU A 59 9.69 -2.71 4.62
C LEU A 59 10.19 -3.75 3.61
N PRO A 60 10.15 -5.06 3.93
CA PRO A 60 10.65 -6.12 3.04
C PRO A 60 9.98 -6.15 1.67
N GLY A 61 8.69 -5.93 1.60
CA GLY A 61 7.88 -5.99 0.36
C GLY A 61 8.05 -4.78 -0.56
N SER A 62 6.96 -4.39 -1.21
CA SER A 62 6.87 -3.24 -2.10
C SER A 62 6.47 -1.95 -1.36
N GLU A 63 6.82 -1.83 -0.09
CA GLU A 63 6.30 -0.79 0.79
C GLU A 63 7.41 0.03 1.43
N LEU A 64 7.05 1.28 1.73
CA LEU A 64 7.76 2.19 2.61
C LEU A 64 6.81 2.68 3.69
N LEU A 65 7.30 2.84 4.89
CA LEU A 65 6.54 3.38 6.00
C LEU A 65 7.15 4.71 6.43
N LEU A 66 6.32 5.72 6.58
CA LEU A 66 6.71 7.03 7.10
C LEU A 66 5.97 7.30 8.40
N VAL A 67 6.66 7.98 9.31
CA VAL A 67 6.06 8.55 10.52
C VAL A 67 6.20 10.05 10.42
N LEU A 68 5.06 10.72 10.28
CA LEU A 68 4.96 12.17 10.11
C LEU A 68 4.44 12.83 11.38
N GLU A 69 4.84 14.08 11.60
CA GLU A 69 4.35 14.93 12.68
C GLU A 69 3.36 15.97 12.18
N GLY A 70 2.34 16.26 13.00
CA GLY A 70 1.41 17.38 12.78
C GLY A 70 0.11 17.01 12.07
N SER A 71 -0.81 17.98 12.07
CA SER A 71 -2.20 17.83 11.60
C SER A 71 -2.40 17.90 10.08
N GLN A 72 -1.36 18.17 9.31
CA GLN A 72 -1.43 18.31 7.85
C GLN A 72 -0.81 17.11 7.11
N ALA A 73 -0.82 15.95 7.75
CA ALA A 73 -0.20 14.75 7.17
C ALA A 73 -0.79 14.35 5.82
N ALA A 74 -2.11 14.49 5.64
CA ALA A 74 -2.80 14.17 4.40
C ALA A 74 -2.32 15.01 3.21
N ASP A 75 -2.27 16.33 3.37
CA ASP A 75 -1.84 17.24 2.29
C ASP A 75 -0.37 17.04 1.95
N ARG A 76 0.47 16.83 2.97
CA ARG A 76 1.89 16.52 2.78
C ARG A 76 2.09 15.18 2.09
N LEU A 77 1.31 14.19 2.46
CA LEU A 77 1.37 12.86 1.86
C LEU A 77 0.95 12.92 0.39
N GLN A 78 -0.12 13.67 0.06
CA GLN A 78 -0.54 13.89 -1.31
C GLN A 78 0.57 14.56 -2.12
N HIS A 79 1.21 15.60 -1.57
CA HIS A 79 2.34 16.27 -2.23
C HIS A 79 3.52 15.31 -2.48
N MET A 80 3.87 14.48 -1.50
CA MET A 80 4.92 13.47 -1.64
C MET A 80 4.57 12.42 -2.72
N LEU A 81 3.30 12.02 -2.77
CA LEU A 81 2.80 11.05 -3.75
C LEU A 81 2.86 11.63 -5.17
N ASP A 82 2.37 12.86 -5.36
CA ASP A 82 2.42 13.57 -6.65
C ASP A 82 3.87 13.75 -7.11
N TYR A 83 4.74 14.11 -6.17
CA TYR A 83 6.17 14.23 -6.45
C TYR A 83 6.76 12.90 -6.92
N LEU A 84 6.51 11.79 -6.21
CA LEU A 84 7.01 10.47 -6.61
C LEU A 84 6.47 10.03 -7.97
N ASN A 85 5.18 10.22 -8.24
CA ASN A 85 4.55 9.87 -9.51
C ASN A 85 5.03 10.78 -10.67
N SER A 86 5.57 11.96 -10.37
CA SER A 86 6.20 12.83 -11.38
C SER A 86 7.65 12.44 -11.70
N GLN A 87 8.30 11.66 -10.84
CA GLN A 87 9.68 11.24 -11.03
C GLN A 87 9.80 10.13 -12.08
N ARG A 88 10.90 10.16 -12.84
CA ARG A 88 11.27 9.08 -13.75
C ARG A 88 12.43 8.31 -13.16
N PHE A 89 12.14 7.11 -12.70
CA PHE A 89 13.17 6.20 -12.18
C PHE A 89 13.75 5.38 -13.32
N HIS A 90 15.05 5.10 -13.24
CA HIS A 90 15.76 4.31 -14.25
C HIS A 90 16.56 3.21 -13.55
N TRP A 91 16.65 2.08 -14.22
CA TRP A 91 17.61 1.03 -13.90
C TRP A 91 18.49 0.80 -15.12
N GLN A 92 19.79 1.08 -14.97
CA GLN A 92 20.71 1.14 -16.12
C GLN A 92 20.15 2.11 -17.18
N ASN A 93 19.87 1.65 -18.38
CA ASN A 93 19.34 2.46 -19.48
C ASN A 93 17.81 2.31 -19.67
N THR A 94 17.12 1.63 -18.77
CA THR A 94 15.68 1.35 -18.88
C THR A 94 14.89 2.19 -17.88
N ALA A 95 13.88 2.91 -18.37
CA ALA A 95 12.92 3.57 -17.49
C ALA A 95 12.07 2.52 -16.77
N LEU A 96 11.88 2.72 -15.46
CA LEU A 96 11.03 1.87 -14.63
C LEU A 96 9.66 2.51 -14.49
N ASP A 97 8.64 1.79 -14.91
CA ASP A 97 7.25 2.20 -14.76
C ASP A 97 6.70 1.66 -13.42
N VAL A 98 6.76 2.51 -12.41
CA VAL A 98 6.27 2.22 -11.06
C VAL A 98 5.30 3.30 -10.64
N GLU A 99 4.07 2.89 -10.36
CA GLU A 99 3.04 3.74 -9.79
C GLU A 99 3.05 3.62 -8.26
N PHE A 100 2.75 4.72 -7.59
CA PHE A 100 2.69 4.78 -6.14
C PHE A 100 1.25 4.98 -5.69
N GLY A 101 0.85 4.21 -4.68
CA GLY A 101 -0.34 4.45 -3.88
C GLY A 101 0.07 4.71 -2.44
N ALA A 102 -0.75 5.44 -1.70
CA ALA A 102 -0.48 5.73 -0.30
C ALA A 102 -1.73 5.63 0.56
N SER A 103 -1.51 5.33 1.83
CA SER A 103 -2.52 5.34 2.89
C SER A 103 -1.94 5.95 4.15
N TRP A 104 -2.79 6.43 5.04
CA TRP A 104 -2.35 7.00 6.30
C TRP A 104 -3.38 6.83 7.41
N GLY A 105 -2.92 6.92 8.64
CA GLY A 105 -3.79 6.89 9.82
C GLY A 105 -3.07 7.47 11.03
N ASP A 106 -3.83 8.08 11.94
CA ASP A 106 -3.31 8.69 13.15
C ASP A 106 -3.10 7.67 14.25
N VAL A 107 -2.00 7.81 14.99
CA VAL A 107 -1.60 6.91 16.06
C VAL A 107 -1.32 7.68 17.34
N ASN A 108 -1.99 7.28 18.40
CA ASN A 108 -1.80 7.84 19.75
C ASN A 108 -0.98 6.87 20.64
N GLY A 109 0.24 6.56 20.20
CA GLY A 109 1.17 5.66 20.90
C GLY A 109 1.25 4.25 20.33
N ALA A 110 2.22 3.45 20.81
CA ALA A 110 2.35 2.05 20.46
C ALA A 110 1.45 1.21 21.35
N GLY A 111 0.36 0.72 20.82
CA GLY A 111 -0.57 -0.17 21.51
C GLY A 111 -0.84 -1.46 20.75
N GLU A 112 -1.71 -2.31 21.27
CA GLU A 112 -2.15 -3.55 20.64
C GLU A 112 -2.75 -3.33 19.23
N THR A 113 -3.22 -2.12 18.94
CA THR A 113 -3.82 -1.73 17.66
C THR A 113 -2.81 -1.43 16.55
N LEU A 114 -1.51 -1.27 16.88
CA LEU A 114 -0.49 -0.88 15.90
C LEU A 114 -0.31 -1.93 14.79
N HIS A 115 -0.18 -3.21 15.15
CA HIS A 115 0.02 -4.26 14.15
C HIS A 115 -1.16 -4.46 13.21
N PRO A 116 -2.41 -4.53 13.68
CA PRO A 116 -3.58 -4.54 12.81
C PRO A 116 -3.63 -3.32 11.89
N MET A 117 -3.36 -2.12 12.43
CA MET A 117 -3.34 -0.88 11.67
C MET A 117 -2.29 -0.90 10.54
N LEU A 118 -1.08 -1.39 10.80
CA LEU A 118 -0.04 -1.52 9.76
C LEU A 118 -0.48 -2.44 8.63
N GLY A 119 -1.14 -3.55 8.94
CA GLY A 119 -1.71 -4.45 7.95
C GLY A 119 -2.78 -3.77 7.09
N GLN A 120 -3.65 -2.97 7.72
CA GLN A 120 -4.67 -2.21 7.01
C GLN A 120 -4.10 -1.11 6.12
N LEU A 121 -3.10 -0.36 6.61
CA LEU A 121 -2.41 0.65 5.83
C LEU A 121 -1.71 0.05 4.61
N SER A 122 -1.06 -1.11 4.78
CA SER A 122 -0.45 -1.86 3.69
C SER A 122 -1.49 -2.22 2.62
N TRP A 123 -2.60 -2.83 3.01
CA TRP A 123 -3.66 -3.19 2.08
C TRP A 123 -4.29 -1.98 1.38
N LEU A 124 -4.59 -0.90 2.12
CA LEU A 124 -5.16 0.34 1.56
C LEU A 124 -4.21 1.02 0.58
N SER A 125 -2.91 1.07 0.88
CA SER A 125 -1.93 1.66 -0.03
C SER A 125 -1.80 0.88 -1.35
N GLU A 126 -1.94 -0.45 -1.32
CA GLU A 126 -2.02 -1.29 -2.51
C GLU A 126 -3.29 -0.98 -3.32
N GLN A 127 -4.47 -0.90 -2.65
CA GLN A 127 -5.72 -0.54 -3.32
C GLN A 127 -5.67 0.86 -3.93
N ALA A 128 -5.05 1.82 -3.24
CA ALA A 128 -4.88 3.18 -3.73
C ALA A 128 -4.14 3.27 -5.07
N CYS A 129 -3.24 2.33 -5.38
CA CYS A 129 -2.58 2.25 -6.69
C CYS A 129 -3.54 1.99 -7.86
N THR A 130 -4.74 1.50 -7.60
CA THR A 130 -5.75 1.17 -8.62
C THR A 130 -6.87 2.19 -8.73
N THR A 131 -6.87 3.19 -7.89
CA THR A 131 -7.86 4.27 -7.85
C THR A 131 -7.30 5.57 -8.44
N PRO A 132 -8.15 6.42 -9.07
CA PRO A 132 -7.69 7.69 -9.63
C PRO A 132 -7.05 8.65 -8.60
N GLN A 133 -7.36 8.47 -7.32
CA GLN A 133 -6.88 9.36 -6.25
C GLN A 133 -5.61 8.84 -5.57
N ALA A 134 -5.15 7.64 -5.85
CA ALA A 134 -3.92 7.03 -5.33
C ALA A 134 -3.64 7.23 -3.82
N LEU A 135 -4.59 7.78 -3.08
CA LEU A 135 -4.53 8.07 -1.66
C LEU A 135 -5.76 7.49 -0.96
N ALA A 136 -5.55 6.67 0.05
CA ALA A 136 -6.62 6.11 0.87
C ALA A 136 -6.43 6.47 2.34
N LEU A 137 -7.54 6.84 2.99
CA LEU A 137 -7.58 7.26 4.38
C LEU A 137 -8.18 6.17 5.25
N THR A 138 -7.53 5.86 6.37
CA THR A 138 -8.10 5.00 7.40
C THR A 138 -8.78 5.83 8.50
N HIS A 139 -10.07 6.10 8.36
CA HIS A 139 -10.85 6.71 9.46
C HIS A 139 -11.60 5.69 10.33
N SER A 140 -11.80 4.47 9.87
CA SER A 140 -12.37 3.43 10.70
C SER A 140 -11.66 2.10 10.46
N LEU A 141 -10.90 1.69 11.45
CA LEU A 141 -10.19 0.42 11.49
C LEU A 141 -11.15 -0.78 11.36
N ASP A 142 -12.37 -0.64 11.85
CA ASP A 142 -13.36 -1.72 11.89
C ASP A 142 -13.83 -2.13 10.49
N VAL A 143 -14.17 -1.16 9.63
CA VAL A 143 -14.66 -1.44 8.26
C VAL A 143 -13.61 -2.13 7.41
N VAL A 144 -12.35 -1.70 7.51
CA VAL A 144 -11.24 -2.31 6.75
C VAL A 144 -10.92 -3.70 7.25
N SER A 145 -10.97 -3.92 8.57
CA SER A 145 -10.77 -5.23 9.19
C SER A 145 -11.82 -6.22 8.70
N ASP A 146 -13.08 -5.82 8.65
CA ASP A 146 -14.18 -6.66 8.19
C ASP A 146 -14.00 -7.03 6.71
N GLN A 147 -13.70 -6.08 5.85
CA GLN A 147 -13.45 -6.33 4.42
C GLN A 147 -12.25 -7.26 4.19
N MET A 148 -11.15 -7.08 4.93
CA MET A 148 -9.99 -7.97 4.84
C MET A 148 -10.34 -9.38 5.30
N THR A 149 -11.10 -9.51 6.39
CA THR A 149 -11.54 -10.79 6.92
C THR A 149 -12.47 -11.50 5.96
N GLU A 150 -13.47 -10.80 5.40
CA GLU A 150 -14.37 -11.35 4.38
C GLU A 150 -13.62 -11.83 3.14
N ARG A 151 -12.62 -11.08 2.68
CA ARG A 151 -11.79 -11.47 1.53
C ARG A 151 -10.98 -12.74 1.80
N VAL A 152 -10.37 -12.86 2.99
CA VAL A 152 -9.65 -14.07 3.39
C VAL A 152 -10.60 -15.27 3.48
N ILE A 153 -11.79 -15.09 4.08
CA ILE A 153 -12.82 -16.13 4.15
C ILE A 153 -13.26 -16.55 2.75
N LEU A 154 -13.50 -15.59 1.86
CA LEU A 154 -13.90 -15.86 0.48
C LEU A 154 -12.81 -16.64 -0.28
N LEU A 155 -11.56 -16.21 -0.20
CA LEU A 155 -10.43 -16.89 -0.83
C LEU A 155 -10.29 -18.34 -0.34
N ASN A 156 -10.43 -18.55 0.97
CA ASN A 156 -10.38 -19.89 1.56
C ASN A 156 -11.56 -20.75 1.09
N LYS A 157 -12.77 -20.18 0.97
CA LYS A 157 -13.94 -20.88 0.42
C LYS A 157 -13.73 -21.27 -1.05
N VAL A 158 -13.21 -20.36 -1.87
CA VAL A 158 -12.91 -20.63 -3.29
C VAL A 158 -11.85 -21.71 -3.42
N LYS A 159 -10.75 -21.60 -2.66
CA LYS A 159 -9.68 -22.61 -2.66
C LYS A 159 -10.23 -23.98 -2.28
N ARG A 160 -10.99 -24.07 -1.21
CA ARG A 160 -11.63 -25.31 -0.76
C ARG A 160 -12.57 -25.88 -1.83
N ALA A 161 -13.40 -25.05 -2.46
CA ALA A 161 -14.31 -25.46 -3.51
C ALA A 161 -13.58 -25.98 -4.77
N LEU A 162 -12.38 -25.43 -5.07
CA LEU A 162 -11.49 -25.94 -6.11
C LEU A 162 -10.91 -27.31 -5.72
N ASP A 163 -10.38 -27.44 -4.50
CA ASP A 163 -9.77 -28.67 -4.00
C ASP A 163 -10.80 -29.83 -3.93
N GLU A 164 -12.05 -29.52 -3.55
CA GLU A 164 -13.17 -30.46 -3.44
C GLU A 164 -13.94 -30.66 -4.77
N CYS A 165 -13.53 -30.00 -5.86
CA CYS A 165 -14.21 -30.02 -7.17
C CYS A 165 -15.71 -29.67 -7.09
N THR A 166 -16.11 -28.80 -6.18
CA THR A 166 -17.51 -28.39 -5.96
C THR A 166 -17.89 -27.09 -6.69
N LEU A 167 -16.96 -26.48 -7.42
CA LEU A 167 -17.24 -25.29 -8.25
C LEU A 167 -18.13 -25.66 -9.42
N GLN A 168 -19.23 -24.90 -9.58
CA GLN A 168 -20.13 -25.00 -10.72
C GLN A 168 -20.06 -23.72 -11.55
N LEU A 169 -19.86 -23.87 -12.84
CA LEU A 169 -19.90 -22.75 -13.78
C LEU A 169 -21.34 -22.58 -14.27
N TYR A 170 -21.87 -21.39 -14.11
CA TYR A 170 -23.15 -20.99 -14.68
C TYR A 170 -22.90 -20.03 -15.85
N ALA A 171 -23.46 -20.33 -17.01
CA ALA A 171 -23.47 -19.43 -18.14
C ALA A 171 -24.86 -18.78 -18.24
N GLN A 172 -24.92 -17.47 -18.31
CA GLN A 172 -26.15 -16.75 -18.63
C GLN A 172 -26.04 -16.26 -20.05
N PRO A 173 -26.99 -16.63 -20.95
CA PRO A 173 -26.99 -16.13 -22.31
C PRO A 173 -27.25 -14.61 -22.29
N ILE A 174 -26.45 -13.87 -23.03
CA ILE A 174 -26.70 -12.46 -23.31
C ILE A 174 -27.56 -12.44 -24.56
N LEU A 175 -28.82 -12.07 -24.41
CA LEU A 175 -29.74 -11.86 -25.51
C LEU A 175 -29.71 -10.40 -25.93
N ASP A 176 -29.90 -10.14 -27.21
CA ASP A 176 -30.12 -8.78 -27.68
C ASP A 176 -31.50 -8.24 -27.26
N ALA A 177 -31.82 -6.99 -27.60
CA ALA A 177 -33.11 -6.38 -27.25
C ALA A 177 -34.32 -7.05 -27.97
N GLN A 178 -34.07 -7.95 -28.93
CA GLN A 178 -35.06 -8.71 -29.67
C GLN A 178 -35.17 -10.17 -29.21
N GLY A 179 -34.30 -10.59 -28.26
CA GLY A 179 -34.33 -11.93 -27.67
C GLY A 179 -33.59 -12.99 -28.51
N GLU A 180 -32.80 -12.57 -29.48
CA GLU A 180 -31.97 -13.47 -30.31
C GLU A 180 -30.55 -13.49 -29.74
N GLY A 181 -29.95 -14.67 -29.51
CA GLY A 181 -28.61 -14.88 -28.91
C GLY A 181 -27.75 -15.84 -29.71
#